data_afc96c7ae88de26aa76378d1d1ae76c6
#
_entry.id   afc96c7ae88de26aa76378d1d1ae76c6
#
_cell.length_a   1.000
_cell.length_b   1.000
_cell.length_c   1.000
_cell.angle_alpha   90.00
_cell.angle_beta   90.00
_cell.angle_gamma   90.00
#
_symmetry.space_group_name_H-M   'P 1'
#
loop_
_entity.id
_entity.type
_entity.pdbx_description
1 polymer ?
#
loop_
_entity_poly.entity_id
_entity_poly.type
_entity_poly.pdbx_seq_one_letter_code
_entity_poly.pdbx_strand_id
1 'polypeptide(L)'
;AFMFYLPRICNHCLNPTCVSACPSGAMYKRAEDGIVLVDQDACRGWRMCVSGCPYKKVYFNHSTGKAEKCTLCYPRIEVGEPTICSETCVGRLRYLGVVLYDADRVTEAASMKNEQELYYAQRELILDPFDPEVIAAAQAGGVPRSFIEAAQNSPVYKLIVDYRLALPLHPEFRTLPMVWYIPPLSPVVDAVTNSGADGENHKILLTALSTMRIPLEYLAGLFTAGDTRPVELSLRRLAAMRSYMRDVNMGQPVDPSIPEAVGMSEEDILAMYRLLSIAKYEDRYVIPTSHPEEMRTPTPYLCPVGEGSESGCGSKKGGKVPVSIGRRPE
;
A
#
# COMPACT_ATOMS: atom_id res chain seq x y z
N ALA A 1 4.22 -22.36 17.79
CA ALA A 1 4.71 -21.78 16.54
C ALA A 1 3.51 -21.29 15.74
N PHE A 2 3.63 -20.14 15.08
CA PHE A 2 2.61 -19.63 14.15
C PHE A 2 3.23 -19.48 12.77
N MET A 3 2.42 -19.54 11.72
CA MET A 3 2.85 -19.39 10.33
C MET A 3 1.86 -18.51 9.59
N PHE A 4 2.37 -17.60 8.76
CA PHE A 4 1.55 -16.81 7.84
C PHE A 4 2.35 -16.47 6.57
N TYR A 5 1.63 -16.11 5.53
CA TYR A 5 2.24 -15.69 4.27
C TYR A 5 2.12 -14.18 4.11
N LEU A 6 3.25 -13.49 3.89
CA LEU A 6 3.28 -12.08 3.55
C LEU A 6 3.93 -11.90 2.17
N PRO A 7 3.13 -11.75 1.11
CA PRO A 7 3.65 -11.60 -0.25
C PRO A 7 4.20 -10.19 -0.45
N ARG A 8 5.52 -10.00 -0.25
CA ARG A 8 6.21 -8.71 -0.35
C ARG A 8 6.56 -8.36 -1.78
N ILE A 9 6.22 -7.14 -2.21
CA ILE A 9 6.59 -6.56 -3.50
C ILE A 9 7.57 -5.40 -3.32
N CYS A 10 7.99 -4.75 -4.42
CA CYS A 10 8.67 -3.46 -4.34
C CYS A 10 7.71 -2.40 -3.77
N ASN A 11 8.19 -1.60 -2.83
CA ASN A 11 7.34 -0.63 -2.12
C ASN A 11 7.20 0.72 -2.81
N HIS A 12 7.87 0.96 -3.93
CA HIS A 12 7.85 2.24 -4.65
C HIS A 12 7.90 3.45 -3.71
N CYS A 13 8.88 3.45 -2.81
CA CYS A 13 9.02 4.32 -1.66
C CYS A 13 8.90 5.81 -1.98
N LEU A 14 8.43 6.64 -1.03
CA LEU A 14 8.47 8.10 -1.14
C LEU A 14 9.91 8.61 -1.11
N ASN A 15 10.75 8.02 -0.25
CA ASN A 15 12.19 8.29 -0.15
C ASN A 15 12.99 7.08 -0.64
N PRO A 16 13.13 6.87 -1.98
CA PRO A 16 13.69 5.64 -2.54
C PRO A 16 15.23 5.62 -2.52
N THR A 17 15.81 4.89 -1.58
CA THR A 17 17.27 4.72 -1.47
C THR A 17 17.89 4.04 -2.71
N CYS A 18 17.14 3.27 -3.46
CA CYS A 18 17.62 2.72 -4.73
C CYS A 18 17.83 3.78 -5.82
N VAL A 19 17.05 4.89 -5.76
CA VAL A 19 17.24 6.04 -6.67
C VAL A 19 18.47 6.82 -6.26
N SER A 20 18.60 7.18 -4.99
CA SER A 20 19.76 7.93 -4.48
C SER A 20 21.08 7.16 -4.60
N ALA A 21 21.01 5.82 -4.58
CA ALA A 21 22.19 4.97 -4.76
C ALA A 21 22.62 4.79 -6.23
N CYS A 22 21.88 5.31 -7.22
CA CYS A 22 22.19 5.12 -8.63
C CYS A 22 23.05 6.27 -9.19
N PRO A 23 24.37 6.09 -9.44
CA PRO A 23 25.22 7.19 -9.90
C PRO A 23 24.92 7.65 -11.33
N SER A 24 24.34 6.77 -12.18
CA SER A 24 23.99 7.10 -13.56
C SER A 24 22.62 7.78 -13.70
N GLY A 25 21.84 7.91 -12.60
CA GLY A 25 20.48 8.40 -12.67
C GLY A 25 19.47 7.48 -13.38
N ALA A 26 19.89 6.27 -13.76
CA ALA A 26 19.03 5.31 -14.45
C ALA A 26 17.85 4.84 -13.59
N MET A 27 18.00 4.78 -12.27
CA MET A 27 16.91 4.53 -11.34
C MET A 27 16.25 5.88 -11.03
N TYR A 28 14.95 6.01 -11.32
CA TYR A 28 14.23 7.26 -11.16
C TYR A 28 12.81 7.05 -10.62
N LYS A 29 12.27 8.09 -10.04
CA LYS A 29 10.87 8.14 -9.58
C LYS A 29 10.07 8.99 -10.56
N ARG A 30 8.99 8.45 -11.10
CA ARG A 30 8.07 9.19 -11.99
C ARG A 30 7.39 10.30 -11.19
N ALA A 31 7.27 11.48 -11.81
CA ALA A 31 6.64 12.62 -11.16
C ALA A 31 5.11 12.52 -11.14
N GLU A 32 4.54 11.88 -12.17
CA GLU A 32 3.10 11.79 -12.39
C GLU A 32 2.38 10.83 -11.43
N ASP A 33 3.02 9.75 -10.99
CA ASP A 33 2.39 8.71 -10.16
C ASP A 33 3.29 8.18 -9.03
N GLY A 34 4.52 8.68 -8.95
CA GLY A 34 5.47 8.27 -7.93
C GLY A 34 6.04 6.84 -8.11
N ILE A 35 5.79 6.19 -9.23
CA ILE A 35 6.34 4.85 -9.51
C ILE A 35 7.86 4.96 -9.73
N VAL A 36 8.61 4.08 -9.09
CA VAL A 36 10.08 4.00 -9.26
C VAL A 36 10.41 3.01 -10.35
N LEU A 37 11.09 3.47 -11.40
CA LEU A 37 11.46 2.69 -12.58
C LEU A 37 12.97 2.67 -12.81
N VAL A 38 13.40 1.88 -13.79
CA VAL A 38 14.78 1.81 -14.29
C VAL A 38 14.77 2.15 -15.77
N ASP A 39 15.49 3.20 -16.14
CA ASP A 39 15.84 3.46 -17.53
C ASP A 39 16.93 2.47 -17.95
N GLN A 40 16.58 1.58 -18.86
CA GLN A 40 17.48 0.51 -19.30
C GLN A 40 18.63 1.05 -20.15
N ASP A 41 18.44 2.15 -20.89
CA ASP A 41 19.46 2.74 -21.73
C ASP A 41 20.52 3.49 -20.90
N ALA A 42 20.09 4.18 -19.85
CA ALA A 42 20.96 4.87 -18.91
C ALA A 42 21.63 3.93 -17.89
N CYS A 43 21.12 2.71 -17.71
CA CYS A 43 21.67 1.77 -16.73
C CYS A 43 23.05 1.27 -17.16
N ARG A 44 24.05 1.40 -16.27
CA ARG A 44 25.45 0.98 -16.49
C ARG A 44 25.82 -0.33 -15.75
N GLY A 45 24.85 -0.97 -15.10
CA GLY A 45 25.08 -2.25 -14.47
C GLY A 45 25.92 -2.22 -13.18
N TRP A 46 26.12 -1.08 -12.55
CA TRP A 46 26.96 -0.93 -11.34
C TRP A 46 26.38 -1.59 -10.08
N ARG A 47 25.13 -2.02 -10.11
CA ARG A 47 24.44 -2.78 -9.05
C ARG A 47 24.30 -2.06 -7.70
N MET A 48 24.65 -0.79 -7.57
CA MET A 48 24.53 -0.03 -6.32
C MET A 48 23.06 0.05 -5.85
N CYS A 49 22.10 0.12 -6.77
CA CYS A 49 20.67 0.06 -6.45
C CYS A 49 20.24 -1.28 -5.85
N VAL A 50 20.92 -2.39 -6.17
CA VAL A 50 20.63 -3.72 -5.59
C VAL A 50 21.01 -3.75 -4.12
N SER A 51 22.20 -3.25 -3.77
CA SER A 51 22.64 -3.10 -2.37
C SER A 51 21.88 -1.99 -1.65
N GLY A 52 21.56 -0.87 -2.34
CA GLY A 52 20.85 0.27 -1.78
C GLY A 52 19.38 -0.02 -1.41
N CYS A 53 18.77 -1.08 -1.95
CA CYS A 53 17.40 -1.44 -1.59
C CYS A 53 17.35 -2.28 -0.31
N PRO A 54 16.84 -1.77 0.85
CA PRO A 54 16.78 -2.55 2.08
C PRO A 54 15.81 -3.71 1.99
N TYR A 55 14.76 -3.61 1.15
CA TYR A 55 13.78 -4.66 0.91
C TYR A 55 14.26 -5.75 -0.05
N LYS A 56 15.45 -5.59 -0.68
CA LYS A 56 16.00 -6.53 -1.67
C LYS A 56 15.03 -6.81 -2.83
N LYS A 57 14.43 -5.74 -3.38
CA LYS A 57 13.45 -5.80 -4.48
C LYS A 57 13.99 -5.21 -5.79
N VAL A 58 15.29 -5.00 -5.87
CA VAL A 58 16.02 -4.69 -7.11
C VAL A 58 16.90 -5.90 -7.41
N TYR A 59 16.85 -6.37 -8.64
CA TYR A 59 17.57 -7.52 -9.11
C TYR A 59 18.56 -7.12 -10.20
N PHE A 60 19.55 -7.94 -10.44
CA PHE A 60 20.49 -7.76 -11.54
C PHE A 60 20.32 -8.91 -12.52
N ASN A 61 20.04 -8.56 -13.77
CA ASN A 61 19.98 -9.54 -14.86
C ASN A 61 21.37 -9.68 -15.48
N HIS A 62 21.97 -10.85 -15.29
CA HIS A 62 23.32 -11.15 -15.80
C HIS A 62 23.37 -11.28 -17.33
N SER A 63 22.24 -11.63 -17.97
CA SER A 63 22.17 -11.76 -19.43
C SER A 63 22.19 -10.42 -20.13
N THR A 64 21.50 -9.41 -19.57
CA THR A 64 21.44 -8.05 -20.11
C THR A 64 22.51 -7.12 -19.54
N GLY A 65 23.12 -7.49 -18.41
CA GLY A 65 24.04 -6.62 -17.66
C GLY A 65 23.36 -5.43 -17.00
N LYS A 66 22.04 -5.46 -16.78
CA LYS A 66 21.22 -4.33 -16.30
C LYS A 66 20.52 -4.67 -14.99
N ALA A 67 20.12 -3.63 -14.27
CA ALA A 67 19.26 -3.77 -13.11
C ALA A 67 17.78 -3.84 -13.53
N GLU A 68 17.03 -4.70 -12.85
CA GLU A 68 15.60 -4.90 -13.07
C GLU A 68 14.84 -4.87 -11.73
N LYS A 69 13.59 -4.43 -11.75
CA LYS A 69 12.72 -4.41 -10.57
C LYS A 69 11.26 -4.42 -10.96
N CYS A 70 10.40 -4.62 -9.98
CA CYS A 70 8.95 -4.45 -10.14
C CYS A 70 8.64 -3.07 -10.75
N THR A 71 7.84 -3.05 -11.80
CA THR A 71 7.38 -1.83 -12.49
C THR A 71 6.04 -1.31 -11.97
N LEU A 72 5.47 -1.92 -10.92
CA LEU A 72 4.12 -1.70 -10.41
C LEU A 72 3.03 -1.89 -11.50
N CYS A 73 3.32 -2.70 -12.52
CA CYS A 73 2.43 -2.90 -13.66
C CYS A 73 1.97 -1.57 -14.28
N TYR A 74 2.85 -0.56 -14.40
CA TYR A 74 2.47 0.78 -14.81
C TYR A 74 1.63 0.83 -16.11
N PRO A 75 1.83 -0.05 -17.12
CA PRO A 75 0.96 -0.05 -18.28
C PRO A 75 -0.50 -0.37 -17.97
N ARG A 76 -0.75 -1.17 -16.93
CA ARG A 76 -2.11 -1.45 -16.43
C ARG A 76 -2.66 -0.26 -15.64
N ILE A 77 -1.82 0.33 -14.78
CA ILE A 77 -2.22 1.51 -13.99
C ILE A 77 -2.61 2.67 -14.90
N GLU A 78 -1.86 2.92 -15.96
CA GLU A 78 -2.16 3.97 -16.94
C GLU A 78 -3.54 3.77 -17.62
N VAL A 79 -4.01 2.53 -17.70
CA VAL A 79 -5.33 2.19 -18.23
C VAL A 79 -6.43 2.06 -17.16
N GLY A 80 -6.13 2.39 -15.92
CA GLY A 80 -7.09 2.30 -14.81
C GLY A 80 -7.25 0.89 -14.23
N GLU A 81 -6.34 -0.03 -14.55
CA GLU A 81 -6.35 -1.39 -14.02
C GLU A 81 -5.37 -1.55 -12.84
N PRO A 82 -5.69 -2.39 -11.84
CA PRO A 82 -4.79 -2.67 -10.72
C PRO A 82 -3.58 -3.50 -11.14
N THR A 83 -2.59 -3.54 -10.26
CA THR A 83 -1.47 -4.47 -10.41
C THR A 83 -1.95 -5.91 -10.29
N ILE A 84 -1.42 -6.82 -11.12
CA ILE A 84 -1.77 -8.25 -11.09
C ILE A 84 -1.57 -8.84 -9.68
N CYS A 85 -0.51 -8.45 -8.99
CA CYS A 85 -0.20 -8.99 -7.66
C CYS A 85 -1.16 -8.52 -6.56
N SER A 86 -1.86 -7.38 -6.71
CA SER A 86 -2.92 -6.98 -5.78
C SER A 86 -4.25 -7.66 -6.12
N GLU A 87 -4.53 -7.81 -7.41
CA GLU A 87 -5.72 -8.47 -7.93
C GLU A 87 -5.78 -9.95 -7.55
N THR A 88 -4.65 -10.66 -7.72
CA THR A 88 -4.52 -12.09 -7.41
C THR A 88 -4.21 -12.39 -5.94
N CYS A 89 -4.22 -11.39 -5.06
CA CYS A 89 -3.89 -11.59 -3.65
C CYS A 89 -5.04 -12.29 -2.91
N VAL A 90 -4.94 -13.60 -2.76
CA VAL A 90 -5.97 -14.44 -2.12
C VAL A 90 -6.31 -13.96 -0.70
N GLY A 91 -5.29 -13.58 0.09
CA GLY A 91 -5.50 -13.07 1.45
C GLY A 91 -5.97 -11.63 1.53
N ARG A 92 -6.14 -10.94 0.39
CA ARG A 92 -6.53 -9.52 0.34
C ARG A 92 -5.69 -8.63 1.26
N LEU A 93 -4.38 -8.93 1.33
CA LEU A 93 -3.46 -8.24 2.23
C LEU A 93 -2.95 -6.92 1.67
N ARG A 94 -3.04 -6.72 0.36
CA ARG A 94 -2.52 -5.54 -0.35
C ARG A 94 -3.64 -4.82 -1.07
N TYR A 95 -3.64 -3.51 -0.89
CA TYR A 95 -4.51 -2.60 -1.63
C TYR A 95 -3.66 -1.58 -2.36
N LEU A 96 -4.13 -1.19 -3.52
CA LEU A 96 -3.52 -0.17 -4.37
C LEU A 96 -4.57 0.88 -4.68
N GLY A 97 -4.19 2.13 -4.65
CA GLY A 97 -5.04 3.26 -4.96
C GLY A 97 -4.28 4.56 -4.85
N VAL A 98 -4.92 5.64 -5.26
CA VAL A 98 -4.37 6.99 -5.16
C VAL A 98 -4.52 7.49 -3.73
N VAL A 99 -3.48 8.12 -3.22
CA VAL A 99 -3.50 8.90 -1.98
C VAL A 99 -2.84 10.27 -2.24
N LEU A 100 -3.39 11.31 -1.66
CA LEU A 100 -2.76 12.61 -1.61
C LEU A 100 -1.80 12.65 -0.42
N TYR A 101 -0.60 13.19 -0.60
CA TYR A 101 0.38 13.28 0.47
C TYR A 101 1.18 14.57 0.40
N ASP A 102 1.68 15.02 1.55
CA ASP A 102 2.53 16.19 1.68
C ASP A 102 3.97 15.85 1.29
N ALA A 103 4.38 16.30 0.10
CA ALA A 103 5.70 16.03 -0.43
C ALA A 103 6.82 16.81 0.28
N ASP A 104 6.51 17.98 0.84
CA ASP A 104 7.50 18.85 1.50
C ASP A 104 7.94 18.26 2.85
N ARG A 105 7.05 17.53 3.53
CA ARG A 105 7.33 16.89 4.80
C ARG A 105 7.98 15.50 4.71
N VAL A 106 8.19 14.97 3.49
CA VAL A 106 8.80 13.63 3.30
C VAL A 106 10.18 13.53 3.95
N THR A 107 11.02 14.57 3.80
CA THR A 107 12.37 14.58 4.39
C THR A 107 12.31 14.66 5.92
N GLU A 108 11.41 15.46 6.46
CA GLU A 108 11.17 15.57 7.90
C GLU A 108 10.76 14.20 8.48
N ALA A 109 9.73 13.58 7.90
CA ALA A 109 9.24 12.26 8.32
C ALA A 109 10.33 11.18 8.24
N ALA A 110 11.15 11.17 7.17
CA ALA A 110 12.25 10.22 7.04
C ALA A 110 13.39 10.47 8.06
N SER A 111 13.47 11.67 8.63
CA SER A 111 14.55 12.10 9.56
C SER A 111 14.17 11.95 11.04
N MET A 112 12.99 11.42 11.36
CA MET A 112 12.55 11.21 12.74
C MET A 112 13.60 10.42 13.53
N LYS A 113 13.96 10.89 14.73
CA LYS A 113 15.00 10.26 15.54
C LYS A 113 14.55 8.92 16.11
N ASN A 114 13.33 8.86 16.60
CA ASN A 114 12.74 7.66 17.17
C ASN A 114 12.13 6.80 16.04
N GLU A 115 12.60 5.56 15.90
CA GLU A 115 12.14 4.65 14.86
C GLU A 115 10.66 4.25 15.01
N GLN A 116 10.15 4.20 16.23
CA GLN A 116 8.74 3.89 16.50
C GLN A 116 7.79 5.02 16.08
N GLU A 117 8.28 6.24 15.96
CA GLU A 117 7.51 7.39 15.47
C GLU A 117 7.40 7.43 13.93
N LEU A 118 8.26 6.72 13.21
CA LEU A 118 8.27 6.70 11.75
C LEU A 118 6.94 6.23 11.14
N TYR A 119 6.28 5.27 11.75
CA TYR A 119 4.95 4.83 11.33
C TYR A 119 3.93 5.97 11.38
N TYR A 120 3.91 6.71 12.50
CA TYR A 120 2.98 7.82 12.69
C TYR A 120 3.31 8.98 11.75
N ALA A 121 4.58 9.35 11.65
CA ALA A 121 5.04 10.40 10.75
C ALA A 121 4.70 10.09 9.29
N GLN A 122 4.88 8.85 8.84
CA GLN A 122 4.49 8.44 7.50
C GLN A 122 2.98 8.51 7.27
N ARG A 123 2.16 8.12 8.25
CA ARG A 123 0.71 8.21 8.15
C ARG A 123 0.23 9.67 8.09
N GLU A 124 0.86 10.56 8.86
CA GLU A 124 0.55 11.98 8.87
C GLU A 124 0.91 12.72 7.58
N LEU A 125 1.73 12.13 6.72
CA LEU A 125 1.96 12.66 5.37
C LEU A 125 0.73 12.51 4.48
N ILE A 126 -0.17 11.57 4.78
CA ILE A 126 -1.35 11.31 3.97
C ILE A 126 -2.41 12.34 4.32
N LEU A 127 -2.79 13.13 3.30
CA LEU A 127 -3.72 14.23 3.43
C LEU A 127 -5.17 13.77 3.22
N ASP A 128 -6.12 14.47 3.86
CA ASP A 128 -7.54 14.22 3.69
C ASP A 128 -7.99 14.65 2.27
N PRO A 129 -8.45 13.73 1.42
CA PRO A 129 -8.87 14.07 0.07
C PRO A 129 -10.22 14.82 0.02
N PHE A 130 -10.91 14.96 1.14
CA PHE A 130 -12.15 15.71 1.26
C PHE A 130 -11.94 17.14 1.81
N ASP A 131 -10.76 17.46 2.33
CA ASP A 131 -10.43 18.79 2.81
C ASP A 131 -10.37 19.80 1.65
N PRO A 132 -11.15 20.88 1.69
CA PRO A 132 -11.16 21.91 0.64
C PRO A 132 -9.79 22.56 0.41
N GLU A 133 -8.98 22.74 1.47
CA GLU A 133 -7.65 23.32 1.36
C GLU A 133 -6.69 22.38 0.63
N VAL A 134 -6.76 21.08 0.94
CA VAL A 134 -5.99 20.06 0.26
C VAL A 134 -6.39 19.94 -1.21
N ILE A 135 -7.69 19.97 -1.51
CA ILE A 135 -8.19 19.93 -2.89
C ILE A 135 -7.71 21.15 -3.68
N ALA A 136 -7.81 22.35 -3.10
CA ALA A 136 -7.36 23.57 -3.75
C ALA A 136 -5.84 23.57 -3.99
N ALA A 137 -5.05 23.11 -3.01
CA ALA A 137 -3.61 22.98 -3.14
C ALA A 137 -3.22 21.94 -4.20
N ALA A 138 -3.90 20.80 -4.24
CA ALA A 138 -3.69 19.76 -5.24
C ALA A 138 -3.96 20.29 -6.66
N GLN A 139 -5.08 20.99 -6.86
CA GLN A 139 -5.43 21.61 -8.15
C GLN A 139 -4.42 22.68 -8.56
N ALA A 140 -4.00 23.54 -7.64
CA ALA A 140 -2.96 24.54 -7.87
C ALA A 140 -1.60 23.90 -8.23
N GLY A 141 -1.30 22.73 -7.64
CA GLY A 141 -0.14 21.91 -7.96
C GLY A 141 -0.22 21.16 -9.29
N GLY A 142 -1.34 21.26 -10.02
CA GLY A 142 -1.54 20.60 -11.31
C GLY A 142 -2.00 19.14 -11.23
N VAL A 143 -2.49 18.68 -10.06
CA VAL A 143 -3.08 17.35 -9.93
C VAL A 143 -4.41 17.30 -10.69
N PRO A 144 -4.59 16.38 -11.65
CA PRO A 144 -5.83 16.27 -12.40
C PRO A 144 -7.03 15.96 -11.48
N ARG A 145 -8.19 16.50 -11.81
CA ARG A 145 -9.42 16.28 -11.02
C ARG A 145 -9.77 14.79 -10.88
N SER A 146 -9.53 13.99 -11.91
CA SER A 146 -9.74 12.54 -11.88
C SER A 146 -8.91 11.82 -10.81
N PHE A 147 -7.70 12.32 -10.51
CA PHE A 147 -6.86 11.78 -9.43
C PHE A 147 -7.38 12.18 -8.04
N ILE A 148 -7.92 13.38 -7.89
CA ILE A 148 -8.54 13.82 -6.64
C ILE A 148 -9.80 12.99 -6.37
N GLU A 149 -10.67 12.83 -7.37
CA GLU A 149 -11.87 11.98 -7.29
C GLU A 149 -11.50 10.51 -7.01
N ALA A 150 -10.42 10.01 -7.60
CA ALA A 150 -9.91 8.67 -7.32
C ALA A 150 -9.39 8.56 -5.87
N ALA A 151 -8.70 9.56 -5.33
CA ALA A 151 -8.25 9.57 -3.94
C ALA A 151 -9.43 9.57 -2.96
N GLN A 152 -10.50 10.30 -3.25
CA GLN A 152 -11.73 10.34 -2.45
C GLN A 152 -12.46 8.99 -2.43
N ASN A 153 -12.48 8.27 -3.56
CA ASN A 153 -13.14 6.98 -3.68
C ASN A 153 -12.23 5.79 -3.36
N SER A 154 -10.92 6.00 -3.28
CA SER A 154 -9.94 4.95 -3.01
C SER A 154 -10.12 4.35 -1.62
N PRO A 155 -10.19 3.01 -1.51
CA PRO A 155 -10.25 2.36 -0.21
C PRO A 155 -8.97 2.52 0.61
N VAL A 156 -7.86 2.89 -0.03
CA VAL A 156 -6.54 2.94 0.60
C VAL A 156 -6.49 4.00 1.70
N TYR A 157 -7.06 5.19 1.44
CA TYR A 157 -7.15 6.23 2.47
C TYR A 157 -7.91 5.74 3.70
N LYS A 158 -9.09 5.15 3.51
CA LYS A 158 -9.91 4.59 4.61
C LYS A 158 -9.16 3.51 5.39
N LEU A 159 -8.45 2.63 4.71
CA LEU A 159 -7.69 1.56 5.36
C LEU A 159 -6.52 2.08 6.20
N ILE A 160 -5.87 3.17 5.79
CA ILE A 160 -4.72 3.74 6.48
C ILE A 160 -5.16 4.69 7.60
N VAL A 161 -6.07 5.61 7.31
CA VAL A 161 -6.41 6.74 8.19
C VAL A 161 -7.62 6.44 9.06
N ASP A 162 -8.75 6.08 8.46
CA ASP A 162 -10.03 5.90 9.17
C ASP A 162 -10.02 4.60 9.98
N TYR A 163 -9.83 3.48 9.30
CA TYR A 163 -9.86 2.16 9.93
C TYR A 163 -8.54 1.77 10.58
N ARG A 164 -7.43 2.42 10.26
CA ARG A 164 -6.08 2.11 10.79
C ARG A 164 -5.75 0.62 10.73
N LEU A 165 -6.09 -0.01 9.62
CA LEU A 165 -5.85 -1.44 9.37
C LEU A 165 -4.57 -1.68 8.60
N ALA A 166 -4.29 -0.80 7.61
CA ALA A 166 -3.15 -0.96 6.73
C ALA A 166 -1.90 -0.34 7.35
N LEU A 167 -0.80 -1.08 7.29
CA LEU A 167 0.49 -0.74 7.88
C LEU A 167 1.59 -0.80 6.81
N PRO A 168 2.62 0.07 6.88
CA PRO A 168 3.77 0.02 6.00
C PRO A 168 4.71 -1.12 6.40
N LEU A 169 5.61 -1.53 5.52
CA LEU A 169 6.59 -2.57 5.81
C LEU A 169 7.94 -1.92 6.19
N HIS A 170 8.49 -2.29 7.36
CA HIS A 170 9.80 -1.86 7.84
C HIS A 170 9.99 -0.33 7.80
N PRO A 171 9.20 0.45 8.55
CA PRO A 171 9.35 1.91 8.59
C PRO A 171 10.73 2.37 9.07
N GLU A 172 11.44 1.54 9.87
CA GLU A 172 12.80 1.79 10.36
C GLU A 172 13.83 1.95 9.22
N PHE A 173 13.53 1.49 8.02
CA PHE A 173 14.39 1.72 6.86
C PHE A 173 14.31 3.15 6.31
N ARG A 174 13.42 4.00 6.82
CA ARG A 174 13.29 5.43 6.50
C ARG A 174 13.04 5.72 5.03
N THR A 175 12.60 4.72 4.28
CA THR A 175 12.30 4.84 2.86
C THR A 175 10.87 5.23 2.57
N LEU A 176 10.02 5.26 3.60
CA LEU A 176 8.59 5.59 3.53
C LEU A 176 7.88 4.76 2.42
N PRO A 177 7.67 3.46 2.66
CA PRO A 177 7.06 2.57 1.67
C PRO A 177 5.62 2.99 1.34
N MET A 178 5.26 2.95 0.04
CA MET A 178 3.91 3.30 -0.44
C MET A 178 3.01 2.08 -0.66
N VAL A 179 3.51 0.88 -0.39
CA VAL A 179 2.68 -0.33 -0.35
C VAL A 179 2.31 -0.62 1.09
N TRP A 180 1.02 -0.67 1.33
CA TRP A 180 0.45 -0.87 2.65
C TRP A 180 -0.14 -2.28 2.76
N TYR A 181 0.00 -2.88 3.92
CA TYR A 181 -0.39 -4.25 4.18
C TYR A 181 -1.36 -4.33 5.36
N ILE A 182 -2.39 -5.14 5.20
CA ILE A 182 -3.26 -5.53 6.32
C ILE A 182 -2.60 -6.73 7.01
N PRO A 183 -2.33 -6.67 8.33
CA PRO A 183 -1.71 -7.78 9.03
C PRO A 183 -2.62 -9.02 9.01
N PRO A 184 -2.04 -10.22 8.91
CA PRO A 184 -2.80 -11.46 8.88
C PRO A 184 -3.44 -11.75 10.25
N LEU A 185 -4.71 -12.16 10.25
CA LEU A 185 -5.45 -12.56 11.46
C LEU A 185 -5.18 -14.02 11.87
N SER A 186 -4.59 -14.83 10.99
CA SER A 186 -4.33 -16.25 11.23
C SER A 186 -3.59 -16.54 12.54
N PRO A 187 -2.54 -15.79 12.94
CA PRO A 187 -1.85 -16.02 14.21
C PRO A 187 -2.77 -15.92 15.43
N VAL A 188 -3.78 -15.06 15.39
CA VAL A 188 -4.76 -14.88 16.47
C VAL A 188 -5.69 -16.09 16.55
N VAL A 189 -6.20 -16.53 15.40
CA VAL A 189 -7.10 -17.70 15.30
C VAL A 189 -6.38 -18.94 15.78
N ASP A 190 -5.14 -19.16 15.35
CA ASP A 190 -4.33 -20.31 15.76
C ASP A 190 -4.08 -20.32 17.27
N ALA A 191 -3.85 -19.17 17.91
CA ALA A 191 -3.65 -19.09 19.35
C ALA A 191 -4.91 -19.45 20.12
N VAL A 192 -6.09 -19.00 19.67
CA VAL A 192 -7.38 -19.35 20.30
C VAL A 192 -7.66 -20.83 20.15
N THR A 193 -7.46 -21.40 18.97
CA THR A 193 -7.69 -22.84 18.71
C THR A 193 -6.77 -23.70 19.57
N ASN A 194 -5.49 -23.33 19.71
CA ASN A 194 -4.52 -24.06 20.52
C ASN A 194 -4.75 -23.94 22.03
N SER A 195 -5.49 -22.93 22.49
CA SER A 195 -5.85 -22.78 23.91
C SER A 195 -7.03 -23.68 24.35
N GLY A 196 -7.62 -24.42 23.40
CA GLY A 196 -8.79 -25.29 23.68
C GLY A 196 -10.07 -24.50 23.97
N ALA A 197 -10.05 -23.19 23.80
CA ALA A 197 -11.25 -22.38 23.89
C ALA A 197 -12.02 -22.52 22.56
N ASP A 198 -13.31 -22.84 22.65
CA ASP A 198 -14.18 -22.80 21.47
C ASP A 198 -14.08 -21.41 20.87
N GLY A 199 -13.53 -21.31 19.66
CA GLY A 199 -13.27 -20.04 18.96
C GLY A 199 -14.53 -19.25 18.58
N GLU A 200 -15.64 -19.61 19.20
CA GLU A 200 -16.96 -19.05 19.00
C GLU A 200 -17.21 -17.79 19.83
N ASN A 201 -16.47 -17.61 20.94
CA ASN A 201 -16.71 -16.47 21.81
C ASN A 201 -15.79 -15.30 21.46
N HIS A 202 -16.35 -14.20 20.95
CA HIS A 202 -15.64 -12.97 20.58
C HIS A 202 -14.82 -12.37 21.75
N LYS A 203 -15.27 -12.51 22.98
CA LYS A 203 -14.51 -12.07 24.17
C LYS A 203 -13.19 -12.83 24.30
N ILE A 204 -13.19 -14.11 23.95
CA ILE A 204 -11.98 -14.94 23.94
C ILE A 204 -11.01 -14.46 22.86
N LEU A 205 -11.50 -14.12 21.66
CA LEU A 205 -10.66 -13.63 20.55
C LEU A 205 -9.98 -12.30 20.90
N LEU A 206 -10.72 -11.36 21.50
CA LEU A 206 -10.17 -10.06 21.91
C LEU A 206 -9.20 -10.19 23.10
N THR A 207 -9.49 -11.12 24.04
CA THR A 207 -8.61 -11.40 25.18
C THR A 207 -7.34 -12.14 24.74
N ALA A 208 -7.45 -13.06 23.78
CA ALA A 208 -6.31 -13.79 23.23
C ALA A 208 -5.27 -12.85 22.60
N LEU A 209 -5.70 -11.76 21.95
CA LEU A 209 -4.79 -10.76 21.40
C LEU A 209 -3.87 -10.15 22.45
N SER A 210 -4.39 -9.83 23.65
CA SER A 210 -3.57 -9.25 24.73
C SER A 210 -2.59 -10.24 25.34
N THR A 211 -2.79 -11.54 25.16
CA THR A 211 -1.88 -12.59 25.65
C THR A 211 -0.86 -13.06 24.63
N MET A 212 -1.00 -12.62 23.37
CA MET A 212 -0.17 -13.05 22.24
C MET A 212 1.11 -12.22 22.08
N ARG A 213 2.00 -12.29 23.06
CA ARG A 213 3.24 -11.50 23.06
C ARG A 213 4.11 -11.74 21.82
N ILE A 214 4.49 -12.99 21.55
CA ILE A 214 5.48 -13.30 20.48
C ILE A 214 4.98 -12.97 19.07
N PRO A 215 3.75 -13.33 18.65
CA PRO A 215 3.24 -12.93 17.35
C PRO A 215 3.10 -11.42 17.18
N LEU A 216 2.69 -10.69 18.23
CA LEU A 216 2.55 -9.24 18.19
C LEU A 216 3.91 -8.55 18.04
N GLU A 217 4.90 -8.94 18.82
CA GLU A 217 6.26 -8.39 18.74
C GLU A 217 6.88 -8.64 17.36
N TYR A 218 6.67 -9.83 16.80
CA TYR A 218 7.15 -10.15 15.44
C TYR A 218 6.49 -9.29 14.38
N LEU A 219 5.16 -9.17 14.42
CA LEU A 219 4.41 -8.32 13.47
C LEU A 219 4.77 -6.83 13.65
N ALA A 220 4.95 -6.39 14.88
CA ALA A 220 5.39 -5.03 15.19
C ALA A 220 6.79 -4.75 14.61
N GLY A 221 7.71 -5.70 14.72
CA GLY A 221 9.02 -5.62 14.07
C GLY A 221 8.94 -5.50 12.55
N LEU A 222 7.92 -6.09 11.93
CA LEU A 222 7.72 -6.01 10.47
C LEU A 222 7.07 -4.69 10.02
N PHE A 223 6.12 -4.17 10.80
CA PHE A 223 5.20 -3.12 10.32
C PHE A 223 5.36 -1.77 11.02
N THR A 224 5.90 -1.73 12.23
CA THR A 224 5.86 -0.55 13.09
C THR A 224 7.15 -0.31 13.87
N ALA A 225 8.27 -0.84 13.40
CA ALA A 225 9.58 -0.72 14.07
C ALA A 225 9.54 -1.14 15.55
N GLY A 226 8.74 -2.17 15.88
CA GLY A 226 8.61 -2.73 17.22
C GLY A 226 7.52 -2.12 18.09
N ASP A 227 6.79 -1.09 17.65
CA ASP A 227 5.60 -0.60 18.38
C ASP A 227 4.42 -1.55 18.15
N THR A 228 4.00 -2.25 19.20
CA THR A 228 2.90 -3.22 19.13
C THR A 228 1.51 -2.58 19.03
N ARG A 229 1.34 -1.33 19.47
CA ARG A 229 0.05 -0.65 19.57
C ARG A 229 -0.72 -0.56 18.24
N PRO A 230 -0.12 -0.14 17.10
CA PRO A 230 -0.86 -0.08 15.83
C PRO A 230 -1.22 -1.46 15.29
N VAL A 231 -0.35 -2.45 15.49
CA VAL A 231 -0.62 -3.84 15.06
C VAL A 231 -1.74 -4.44 15.88
N GLU A 232 -1.70 -4.28 17.20
CA GLU A 232 -2.76 -4.74 18.09
C GLU A 232 -4.10 -4.09 17.74
N LEU A 233 -4.14 -2.78 17.51
CA LEU A 233 -5.36 -2.07 17.10
C LEU A 233 -5.93 -2.63 15.81
N SER A 234 -5.08 -2.85 14.79
CA SER A 234 -5.49 -3.41 13.52
C SER A 234 -6.09 -4.82 13.68
N LEU A 235 -5.40 -5.69 14.41
CA LEU A 235 -5.88 -7.05 14.67
C LEU A 235 -7.18 -7.08 15.51
N ARG A 236 -7.30 -6.21 16.51
CA ARG A 236 -8.54 -6.07 17.31
C ARG A 236 -9.72 -5.66 16.46
N ARG A 237 -9.55 -4.68 15.57
CA ARG A 237 -10.60 -4.23 14.64
C ARG A 237 -11.01 -5.33 13.66
N LEU A 238 -10.06 -6.07 13.10
CA LEU A 238 -10.34 -7.21 12.23
C LEU A 238 -11.07 -8.34 12.97
N ALA A 239 -10.67 -8.62 14.21
CA ALA A 239 -11.32 -9.62 15.05
C ALA A 239 -12.75 -9.20 15.43
N ALA A 240 -12.94 -7.94 15.82
CA ALA A 240 -14.25 -7.38 16.14
C ALA A 240 -15.20 -7.44 14.94
N MET A 241 -14.73 -7.03 13.74
CA MET A 241 -15.51 -7.15 12.52
C MET A 241 -15.93 -8.60 12.25
N ARG A 242 -15.01 -9.56 12.38
CA ARG A 242 -15.29 -10.97 12.14
C ARG A 242 -16.35 -11.51 13.11
N SER A 243 -16.22 -11.18 14.40
CA SER A 243 -17.17 -11.64 15.44
C SER A 243 -18.54 -11.01 15.24
N TYR A 244 -18.59 -9.69 15.08
CA TYR A 244 -19.83 -8.95 14.85
C TYR A 244 -20.60 -9.47 13.63
N MET A 245 -19.92 -9.61 12.50
CA MET A 245 -20.55 -10.07 11.25
C MET A 245 -20.95 -11.55 11.28
N ARG A 246 -20.29 -12.35 12.09
CA ARG A 246 -20.74 -13.74 12.32
C ARG A 246 -22.11 -13.78 12.96
N ASP A 247 -22.31 -13.03 14.05
CA ASP A 247 -23.59 -12.97 14.76
C ASP A 247 -24.69 -12.42 13.84
N VAL A 248 -24.41 -11.35 13.09
CA VAL A 248 -25.33 -10.80 12.08
C VAL A 248 -25.72 -11.87 11.04
N ASN A 249 -24.73 -12.57 10.47
CA ASN A 249 -24.98 -13.54 9.40
C ASN A 249 -25.71 -14.81 9.89
N MET A 250 -25.55 -15.15 11.17
CA MET A 250 -26.25 -16.28 11.80
C MET A 250 -27.62 -15.92 12.38
N GLY A 251 -28.03 -14.64 12.29
CA GLY A 251 -29.30 -14.16 12.87
C GLY A 251 -29.33 -14.22 14.40
N GLN A 252 -28.16 -14.19 15.03
CA GLN A 252 -28.01 -14.14 16.48
C GLN A 252 -28.09 -12.73 17.03
N PRO A 253 -28.45 -12.52 18.30
CA PRO A 253 -28.37 -11.18 18.91
C PRO A 253 -26.95 -10.67 18.88
N VAL A 254 -26.77 -9.48 18.29
CA VAL A 254 -25.49 -8.83 18.16
C VAL A 254 -25.12 -8.12 19.48
N ASP A 255 -23.90 -8.31 19.96
CA ASP A 255 -23.38 -7.59 21.14
C ASP A 255 -22.90 -6.19 20.72
N PRO A 256 -23.58 -5.09 21.13
CA PRO A 256 -23.22 -3.74 20.76
C PRO A 256 -21.89 -3.29 21.39
N SER A 257 -21.40 -3.99 22.41
CA SER A 257 -20.11 -3.67 23.05
C SER A 257 -18.90 -4.02 22.17
N ILE A 258 -19.07 -4.84 21.12
CA ILE A 258 -17.96 -5.26 20.23
C ILE A 258 -17.38 -4.07 19.46
N PRO A 259 -18.16 -3.24 18.73
CA PRO A 259 -17.65 -2.07 18.06
C PRO A 259 -17.03 -1.08 19.05
N GLU A 260 -17.68 -0.79 20.17
CA GLU A 260 -17.22 0.14 21.20
C GLU A 260 -15.84 -0.27 21.77
N ALA A 261 -15.60 -1.56 22.00
CA ALA A 261 -14.35 -2.10 22.52
C ALA A 261 -13.13 -1.84 21.61
N VAL A 262 -13.37 -1.53 20.34
CA VAL A 262 -12.32 -1.22 19.34
C VAL A 262 -12.36 0.23 18.85
N GLY A 263 -13.20 1.06 19.49
CA GLY A 263 -13.37 2.47 19.15
C GLY A 263 -13.92 2.70 17.74
N MET A 264 -14.92 1.91 17.35
CA MET A 264 -15.61 2.01 16.06
C MET A 264 -17.13 2.06 16.30
N SER A 265 -17.85 2.65 15.34
CA SER A 265 -19.30 2.55 15.30
C SER A 265 -19.73 1.23 14.63
N GLU A 266 -20.99 0.87 14.79
CA GLU A 266 -21.60 -0.25 14.07
C GLU A 266 -21.53 -0.04 12.55
N GLU A 267 -21.78 1.19 12.11
CA GLU A 267 -21.73 1.57 10.70
C GLU A 267 -20.31 1.40 10.12
N ASP A 268 -19.27 1.75 10.89
CA ASP A 268 -17.88 1.54 10.49
C ASP A 268 -17.53 0.07 10.33
N ILE A 269 -17.97 -0.78 11.25
CA ILE A 269 -17.78 -2.25 11.17
C ILE A 269 -18.45 -2.81 9.92
N LEU A 270 -19.67 -2.40 9.62
CA LEU A 270 -20.40 -2.84 8.43
C LEU A 270 -19.73 -2.33 7.14
N ALA A 271 -19.29 -1.07 7.13
CA ALA A 271 -18.59 -0.48 5.99
C ALA A 271 -17.24 -1.18 5.75
N MET A 272 -16.48 -1.44 6.82
CA MET A 272 -15.23 -2.18 6.78
C MET A 272 -15.43 -3.60 6.25
N TYR A 273 -16.48 -4.31 6.70
CA TYR A 273 -16.81 -5.64 6.19
C TYR A 273 -17.17 -5.61 4.71
N ARG A 274 -17.99 -4.65 4.28
CA ARG A 274 -18.33 -4.47 2.87
C ARG A 274 -17.06 -4.29 2.03
N LEU A 275 -16.16 -3.43 2.46
CA LEU A 275 -14.90 -3.16 1.76
C LEU A 275 -14.00 -4.41 1.69
N LEU A 276 -13.80 -5.11 2.80
CA LEU A 276 -12.83 -6.20 2.88
C LEU A 276 -13.35 -7.53 2.30
N SER A 277 -14.65 -7.81 2.43
CA SER A 277 -15.24 -9.11 2.12
C SER A 277 -16.13 -9.11 0.87
N ILE A 278 -16.95 -8.07 0.68
CA ILE A 278 -18.03 -8.05 -0.32
C ILE A 278 -17.73 -7.13 -1.49
N ALA A 279 -16.92 -6.06 -1.29
CA ALA A 279 -16.71 -5.03 -2.28
C ALA A 279 -16.41 -5.59 -3.67
N LYS A 280 -17.03 -5.00 -4.67
CA LYS A 280 -16.80 -5.31 -6.06
C LYS A 280 -15.39 -4.88 -6.50
N TYR A 281 -15.02 -5.30 -7.68
CA TYR A 281 -13.72 -4.95 -8.28
C TYR A 281 -13.52 -3.44 -8.36
N GLU A 282 -14.50 -2.72 -8.87
CA GLU A 282 -14.52 -1.26 -9.03
C GLU A 282 -14.40 -0.48 -7.71
N ASP A 283 -14.98 -1.01 -6.63
CA ASP A 283 -14.90 -0.39 -5.30
C ASP A 283 -13.53 -0.61 -4.61
N ARG A 284 -12.85 -1.69 -5.00
CA ARG A 284 -11.56 -2.06 -4.42
C ARG A 284 -10.37 -1.45 -5.13
N TYR A 285 -10.51 -1.19 -6.42
CA TYR A 285 -9.43 -0.73 -7.29
C TYR A 285 -9.85 0.54 -8.00
N VAL A 286 -9.77 1.66 -7.30
CA VAL A 286 -10.08 2.98 -7.84
C VAL A 286 -8.79 3.59 -8.36
N ILE A 287 -8.54 3.44 -9.67
CA ILE A 287 -7.33 3.89 -10.34
C ILE A 287 -7.74 4.76 -11.53
N PRO A 288 -7.34 6.04 -11.54
CA PRO A 288 -7.67 6.93 -12.64
C PRO A 288 -6.85 6.57 -13.88
N THR A 289 -7.44 6.74 -15.05
CA THR A 289 -6.71 6.58 -16.31
C THR A 289 -5.83 7.80 -16.57
N SER A 290 -4.56 7.56 -16.93
CA SER A 290 -3.63 8.64 -17.26
C SER A 290 -3.80 9.13 -18.72
N HIS A 291 -4.40 8.30 -19.58
CA HIS A 291 -4.60 8.57 -21.00
C HIS A 291 -6.02 8.19 -21.45
N PRO A 292 -7.04 8.98 -21.09
CA PRO A 292 -8.44 8.60 -21.34
C PRO A 292 -8.83 8.52 -22.84
N GLU A 293 -8.08 9.15 -23.74
CA GLU A 293 -8.42 9.21 -25.16
C GLU A 293 -7.85 8.05 -25.99
N GLU A 294 -6.72 7.46 -25.58
CA GLU A 294 -6.08 6.35 -26.30
C GLU A 294 -6.67 4.97 -25.99
N MET A 295 -7.56 4.89 -25.03
CA MET A 295 -8.02 3.63 -24.43
C MET A 295 -9.34 3.09 -24.91
N ARG A 296 -9.96 3.72 -25.87
CA ARG A 296 -11.21 3.21 -26.47
C ARG A 296 -11.03 2.01 -27.41
N THR A 297 -9.79 1.61 -27.66
CA THR A 297 -9.49 0.37 -28.41
C THR A 297 -8.96 -0.69 -27.43
N PRO A 298 -9.64 -1.84 -27.27
CA PRO A 298 -9.08 -2.96 -26.54
C PRO A 298 -7.84 -3.46 -27.28
N THR A 299 -6.66 -3.08 -26.83
CA THR A 299 -5.42 -3.73 -27.28
C THR A 299 -5.35 -5.09 -26.63
N PRO A 300 -5.35 -6.20 -27.39
CA PRO A 300 -5.10 -7.50 -26.81
C PRO A 300 -3.68 -7.51 -26.25
N TYR A 301 -3.56 -7.81 -24.96
CA TYR A 301 -2.29 -8.02 -24.26
C TYR A 301 -1.60 -9.28 -24.78
N LEU A 302 -1.06 -9.20 -25.96
CA LEU A 302 -0.08 -10.14 -26.46
C LEU A 302 1.12 -9.30 -26.90
N CYS A 303 2.14 -9.25 -26.03
CA CYS A 303 3.47 -9.06 -26.58
C CYS A 303 3.68 -10.18 -27.59
N PRO A 304 3.88 -9.92 -28.88
CA PRO A 304 4.24 -10.96 -29.80
C PRO A 304 5.65 -11.45 -29.43
N VAL A 305 5.72 -12.60 -28.81
CA VAL A 305 6.94 -13.40 -28.80
C VAL A 305 7.00 -14.03 -30.18
N GLY A 306 7.70 -13.41 -31.10
CA GLY A 306 7.82 -13.94 -32.44
C GLY A 306 8.59 -12.98 -33.35
N GLU A 307 9.84 -13.32 -33.58
CA GLU A 307 10.66 -13.10 -34.76
C GLU A 307 10.58 -11.72 -35.49
N GLY A 308 11.64 -10.95 -35.28
CA GLY A 308 12.22 -10.11 -36.34
C GLY A 308 11.36 -8.95 -36.83
N SER A 309 11.24 -7.85 -36.08
CA SER A 309 11.16 -6.52 -36.69
C SER A 309 11.75 -5.47 -35.74
N GLU A 310 12.77 -4.82 -36.20
CA GLU A 310 13.30 -3.59 -35.67
C GLU A 310 12.22 -2.50 -35.78
N SER A 311 11.49 -2.26 -34.70
CA SER A 311 10.76 -1.01 -34.55
C SER A 311 10.64 -0.73 -33.04
N GLY A 312 11.51 0.16 -32.59
CA GLY A 312 11.57 0.62 -31.22
C GLY A 312 10.24 1.17 -30.76
N CYS A 313 9.88 0.82 -29.54
CA CYS A 313 8.87 1.51 -28.77
C CYS A 313 9.36 2.95 -28.54
N GLY A 314 8.98 3.86 -29.44
CA GLY A 314 9.43 5.25 -29.42
C GLY A 314 8.84 5.96 -28.22
N SER A 315 9.72 6.33 -27.29
CA SER A 315 9.45 7.28 -26.21
C SER A 315 9.04 8.63 -26.84
N LYS A 316 7.74 8.89 -26.93
CA LYS A 316 7.25 10.26 -27.10
C LYS A 316 7.41 10.96 -25.75
N LYS A 317 8.23 12.02 -25.74
CA LYS A 317 8.36 12.95 -24.63
C LYS A 317 6.99 13.58 -24.33
N GLY A 318 6.25 13.00 -23.40
CA GLY A 318 5.02 13.58 -22.86
C GLY A 318 5.34 14.72 -21.91
N GLY A 319 4.52 15.76 -21.96
CA GLY A 319 4.67 16.96 -21.16
C GLY A 319 4.58 16.66 -19.66
N LYS A 320 5.36 17.43 -18.89
CA LYS A 320 5.46 17.37 -17.43
C LYS A 320 4.11 17.73 -16.79
N VAL A 321 3.51 16.80 -16.07
CA VAL A 321 2.50 17.09 -15.05
C VAL A 321 3.07 16.63 -13.70
N PRO A 322 3.40 17.55 -12.77
CA PRO A 322 3.93 17.14 -11.47
C PRO A 322 2.79 16.69 -10.55
N VAL A 323 2.84 15.46 -10.10
CA VAL A 323 2.02 14.94 -9.00
C VAL A 323 2.78 15.13 -7.69
N SER A 324 3.17 16.35 -7.40
CA SER A 324 3.69 16.73 -6.09
C SER A 324 3.12 18.08 -5.70
N ILE A 325 2.43 18.13 -4.57
CA ILE A 325 2.09 19.39 -3.90
C ILE A 325 3.33 19.80 -3.12
N GLY A 326 4.18 20.61 -3.73
CA GLY A 326 5.36 21.17 -3.09
C GLY A 326 5.97 22.24 -3.98
N ARG A 327 6.09 23.45 -3.46
CA ARG A 327 6.86 24.52 -4.10
C ARG A 327 8.35 24.16 -4.07
N ARG A 328 9.04 24.30 -5.18
CA ARG A 328 10.50 24.32 -5.16
C ARG A 328 10.95 25.59 -4.41
N PRO A 329 11.93 25.52 -3.51
CA PRO A 329 12.62 26.73 -3.08
C PRO A 329 13.36 27.30 -4.30
N GLU A 330 13.34 28.63 -4.41
CA GLU A 330 14.14 29.41 -5.35
C GLU A 330 15.65 29.21 -5.14
#